data_80076029571905ff83890a062b2df358
#
_entry.id   80076029571905ff83890a062b2df358
#
_cell.length_a   1.000
_cell.length_b   1.000
_cell.length_c   1.000
_cell.angle_alpha   90.00
_cell.angle_beta   90.00
_cell.angle_gamma   90.00
#
_symmetry.space_group_name_H-M   'P 1'
#
loop_
_entity.id
_entity.type
_entity.pdbx_description
1 polymer ?
#
loop_
_entity_poly.entity_id
_entity_poly.type
_entity_poly.pdbx_seq_one_letter_code
_entity_poly.pdbx_strand_id
1 'polypeptide(L)'
;MNGARTLLTGRVGSGKTTLVLSVSAGEPTVLVSADPLPHRPEGMDVAVLRRGAPGFVVAKTLEEAAGRARDTGSTLVVDGLVPVRVPEIGGAPIRPVVDTLAELWETLEVPVIVTAYRRSHAARFLDLTGCRVASIVADPGPGRWGYLVDGEGSVPVARIRAPRPQPRKEGSS
;
A
#
# COMPACT_ATOMS: atom_id res chain seq x y z
N MET A 1 -19.24 11.84 6.33
CA MET A 1 -18.84 11.59 4.92
C MET A 1 -17.56 10.78 4.97
N ASN A 2 -17.51 9.59 4.36
CA ASN A 2 -16.29 8.79 4.34
C ASN A 2 -15.21 9.51 3.54
N GLY A 3 -13.95 9.43 3.97
CA GLY A 3 -12.81 9.99 3.24
C GLY A 3 -12.61 9.29 1.87
N ALA A 4 -11.84 9.91 0.99
CA ALA A 4 -11.54 9.32 -0.32
C ALA A 4 -10.85 7.94 -0.18
N ARG A 5 -11.22 6.99 -1.04
CA ARG A 5 -10.66 5.64 -1.10
C ARG A 5 -9.85 5.47 -2.36
N THR A 6 -8.61 5.04 -2.23
CA THR A 6 -7.74 4.78 -3.37
C THR A 6 -7.09 3.40 -3.24
N LEU A 7 -7.27 2.57 -4.26
CA LEU A 7 -6.58 1.30 -4.40
C LEU A 7 -5.48 1.44 -5.45
N LEU A 8 -4.22 1.28 -5.03
CA LEU A 8 -3.07 1.27 -5.93
C LEU A 8 -2.63 -0.17 -6.20
N THR A 9 -2.69 -0.60 -7.44
CA THR A 9 -2.32 -1.97 -7.83
C THR A 9 -1.06 -2.00 -8.68
N GLY A 10 -0.38 -3.14 -8.69
CA GLY A 10 0.81 -3.37 -9.52
C GLY A 10 1.62 -4.56 -9.04
N ARG A 11 2.43 -5.14 -9.92
CA ARG A 11 3.29 -6.29 -9.61
C ARG A 11 4.28 -5.97 -8.47
N VAL A 12 4.85 -7.00 -7.88
CA VAL A 12 5.98 -6.85 -6.95
C VAL A 12 7.12 -6.12 -7.67
N GLY A 13 7.72 -5.13 -7.01
CA GLY A 13 8.78 -4.32 -7.60
C GLY A 13 8.32 -3.28 -8.64
N SER A 14 7.02 -3.08 -8.84
CA SER A 14 6.51 -2.06 -9.78
C SER A 14 6.67 -0.62 -9.31
N GLY A 15 7.10 -0.39 -8.05
CA GLY A 15 7.28 0.95 -7.50
C GLY A 15 6.07 1.51 -6.75
N LYS A 16 5.10 0.68 -6.34
CA LYS A 16 3.93 1.13 -5.55
C LYS A 16 4.34 1.92 -4.31
N THR A 17 5.20 1.35 -3.48
CA THR A 17 5.73 2.01 -2.29
C THR A 17 6.40 3.34 -2.63
N THR A 18 7.25 3.36 -3.67
CA THR A 18 7.92 4.58 -4.13
C THR A 18 6.92 5.65 -4.55
N LEU A 19 5.86 5.26 -5.29
CA LEU A 19 4.82 6.19 -5.70
C LEU A 19 4.07 6.75 -4.50
N VAL A 20 3.64 5.88 -3.58
CA VAL A 20 2.93 6.32 -2.38
C VAL A 20 3.77 7.31 -1.58
N LEU A 21 5.05 7.00 -1.34
CA LEU A 21 5.96 7.91 -0.64
C LEU A 21 6.11 9.25 -1.37
N SER A 22 6.15 9.23 -2.69
CA SER A 22 6.28 10.43 -3.51
C SER A 22 5.04 11.32 -3.50
N VAL A 23 3.85 10.71 -3.62
CA VAL A 23 2.59 11.49 -3.64
C VAL A 23 2.16 11.96 -2.26
N SER A 24 2.63 11.30 -1.21
CA SER A 24 2.37 11.66 0.18
C SER A 24 3.44 12.62 0.73
N ALA A 25 4.48 12.93 -0.04
CA ALA A 25 5.52 13.86 0.41
C ALA A 25 4.94 15.27 0.61
N GLY A 26 5.09 15.80 1.82
CA GLY A 26 4.56 17.12 2.19
C GLY A 26 3.10 17.14 2.69
N GLU A 27 2.40 16.00 2.61
CA GLU A 27 1.04 15.87 3.14
C GLU A 27 1.04 15.10 4.47
N PRO A 28 0.20 15.48 5.45
CA PRO A 28 0.07 14.71 6.69
C PRO A 28 -0.33 13.26 6.39
N THR A 29 0.56 12.33 6.71
CA THR A 29 0.38 10.92 6.33
C THR A 29 0.78 9.99 7.46
N VAL A 30 -0.07 9.00 7.74
CA VAL A 30 0.24 7.84 8.58
C VAL A 30 0.40 6.63 7.67
N LEU A 31 1.59 6.05 7.67
CA LEU A 31 1.94 4.89 6.83
C LEU A 31 2.12 3.63 7.66
N VAL A 32 1.41 2.58 7.32
CA VAL A 32 1.67 1.21 7.81
C VAL A 32 2.23 0.40 6.66
N SER A 33 3.47 -0.09 6.79
CA SER A 33 4.14 -0.87 5.77
C SER A 33 4.53 -2.26 6.26
N ALA A 34 4.26 -3.28 5.44
CA ALA A 34 4.72 -4.65 5.68
C ALA A 34 6.18 -4.87 5.25
N ASP A 35 6.72 -3.99 4.44
CA ASP A 35 8.09 -4.07 3.93
C ASP A 35 8.96 -2.94 4.49
N PRO A 36 10.25 -3.19 4.70
CA PRO A 36 11.20 -2.13 5.07
C PRO A 36 11.20 -1.02 4.02
N LEU A 37 11.13 0.22 4.47
CA LEU A 37 11.20 1.36 3.57
C LEU A 37 12.64 1.65 3.17
N PRO A 38 12.90 2.08 1.93
CA PRO A 38 14.25 2.44 1.49
C PRO A 38 14.82 3.64 2.26
N HIS A 39 13.97 4.50 2.76
CA HIS A 39 14.27 5.62 3.66
C HIS A 39 13.00 5.96 4.43
N ARG A 40 13.15 6.57 5.61
CA ARG A 40 12.02 7.10 6.35
C ARG A 40 11.72 8.51 5.83
N PRO A 41 10.53 8.75 5.25
CA PRO A 41 10.19 10.07 4.77
C PRO A 41 10.05 11.05 5.94
N GLU A 42 10.57 12.27 5.75
CA GLU A 42 10.36 13.35 6.72
C GLU A 42 8.88 13.72 6.81
N GLY A 43 8.40 13.97 8.01
CA GLY A 43 7.03 14.42 8.26
C GLY A 43 5.95 13.33 8.19
N MET A 44 6.32 12.09 7.90
CA MET A 44 5.39 10.96 7.94
C MET A 44 5.47 10.22 9.28
N ASP A 45 4.31 9.86 9.83
CA ASP A 45 4.21 8.87 10.90
C ASP A 45 4.24 7.47 10.31
N VAL A 46 5.31 6.72 10.57
CA VAL A 46 5.56 5.43 9.92
C VAL A 46 5.60 4.30 10.94
N ALA A 47 4.74 3.31 10.76
CA ALA A 47 4.78 2.02 11.42
C ALA A 47 5.23 0.93 10.43
N VAL A 48 6.43 0.38 10.65
CA VAL A 48 6.91 -0.77 9.87
C VAL A 48 6.66 -2.04 10.65
N LEU A 49 5.92 -2.96 10.05
CA LEU A 49 5.60 -4.25 10.64
C LEU A 49 6.80 -5.19 10.55
N ARG A 50 7.02 -5.97 11.59
CA ARG A 50 8.02 -7.04 11.54
C ARG A 50 7.53 -8.16 10.63
N ARG A 51 8.41 -8.67 9.79
CA ARG A 51 8.13 -9.84 8.95
C ARG A 51 7.70 -11.01 9.84
N GLY A 52 6.55 -11.62 9.53
CA GLY A 52 5.99 -12.70 10.32
C GLY A 52 5.29 -12.25 11.61
N ALA A 53 4.96 -10.97 11.76
CA ALA A 53 4.15 -10.50 12.88
C ALA A 53 2.81 -11.25 12.94
N PRO A 54 2.35 -11.64 14.13
CA PRO A 54 1.03 -12.28 14.28
C PRO A 54 -0.09 -11.37 13.78
N GLY A 55 -1.15 -11.95 13.19
CA GLY A 55 -2.26 -11.20 12.60
C GLY A 55 -2.91 -10.21 13.55
N PHE A 56 -3.06 -10.56 14.83
CA PHE A 56 -3.62 -9.67 15.84
C PHE A 56 -2.72 -8.45 16.13
N VAL A 57 -1.40 -8.59 16.04
CA VAL A 57 -0.45 -7.47 16.17
C VAL A 57 -0.58 -6.53 14.98
N VAL A 58 -0.71 -7.09 13.79
CA VAL A 58 -0.92 -6.30 12.56
C VAL A 58 -2.25 -5.56 12.63
N ALA A 59 -3.33 -6.23 13.01
CA ALA A 59 -4.65 -5.63 13.17
C ALA A 59 -4.61 -4.47 14.17
N LYS A 60 -4.04 -4.68 15.35
CA LYS A 60 -3.86 -3.64 16.36
C LYS A 60 -3.04 -2.45 15.84
N THR A 61 -1.96 -2.71 15.10
CA THR A 61 -1.15 -1.64 14.51
C THR A 61 -1.94 -0.82 13.47
N LEU A 62 -2.82 -1.46 12.69
CA LEU A 62 -3.73 -0.79 11.77
C LEU A 62 -4.73 0.10 12.50
N GLU A 63 -5.34 -0.40 13.56
CA GLU A 63 -6.30 0.34 14.40
C GLU A 63 -5.64 1.58 15.04
N GLU A 64 -4.45 1.42 15.61
CA GLU A 64 -3.68 2.51 16.20
C GLU A 64 -3.28 3.55 15.16
N ALA A 65 -2.86 3.12 13.97
CA ALA A 65 -2.52 4.02 12.87
C ALA A 65 -3.75 4.78 12.36
N ALA A 66 -4.89 4.11 12.26
CA ALA A 66 -6.17 4.73 11.89
C ALA A 66 -6.64 5.75 12.93
N GLY A 67 -6.45 5.46 14.22
CA GLY A 67 -6.69 6.41 15.30
C GLY A 67 -5.86 7.68 15.12
N ARG A 68 -4.55 7.52 14.95
CA ARG A 68 -3.65 8.66 14.71
C ARG A 68 -4.01 9.45 13.45
N ALA A 69 -4.33 8.76 12.36
CA ALA A 69 -4.75 9.41 11.12
C ALA A 69 -6.04 10.24 11.32
N ARG A 70 -7.01 9.71 12.07
CA ARG A 70 -8.24 10.43 12.41
C ARG A 70 -7.97 11.66 13.26
N ASP A 71 -7.17 11.51 14.32
CA ASP A 71 -6.88 12.56 15.28
C ASP A 71 -6.13 13.76 14.64
N THR A 72 -5.33 13.48 13.62
CA THR A 72 -4.53 14.47 12.91
C THR A 72 -5.13 14.92 11.57
N GLY A 73 -6.23 14.30 11.12
CA GLY A 73 -6.79 14.56 9.79
C GLY A 73 -5.88 14.06 8.64
N SER A 74 -4.98 13.12 8.93
CA SER A 74 -3.97 12.65 7.98
C SER A 74 -4.50 11.55 7.07
N THR A 75 -3.91 11.38 5.90
CA THR A 75 -4.15 10.21 5.03
C THR A 75 -3.58 8.94 5.66
N LEU A 76 -4.39 7.89 5.75
CA LEU A 76 -3.91 6.55 6.11
C LEU A 76 -3.42 5.81 4.86
N VAL A 77 -2.18 5.37 4.87
CA VAL A 77 -1.60 4.52 3.82
C VAL A 77 -1.31 3.14 4.38
N VAL A 78 -1.81 2.12 3.70
CA VAL A 78 -1.58 0.70 4.03
C VAL A 78 -0.82 0.05 2.88
N ASP A 79 0.48 -0.19 3.08
CA ASP A 79 1.37 -0.69 2.03
C ASP A 79 1.82 -2.13 2.28
N GLY A 80 1.64 -2.99 1.28
CA GLY A 80 2.11 -4.37 1.27
C GLY A 80 1.32 -5.35 2.14
N LEU A 81 0.22 -4.94 2.79
CA LEU A 81 -0.59 -5.81 3.66
C LEU A 81 -1.65 -6.62 2.94
N VAL A 82 -2.01 -6.23 1.71
CA VAL A 82 -2.96 -7.03 0.91
C VAL A 82 -2.25 -8.28 0.42
N PRO A 83 -2.64 -9.48 0.87
CA PRO A 83 -1.92 -10.71 0.57
C PRO A 83 -1.93 -11.02 -0.93
N VAL A 84 -0.78 -11.39 -1.46
CA VAL A 84 -0.62 -11.86 -2.86
C VAL A 84 -1.34 -13.19 -3.06
N ARG A 85 -1.37 -14.01 -2.03
CA ARG A 85 -2.17 -15.23 -1.93
C ARG A 85 -2.83 -15.22 -0.55
N VAL A 86 -4.12 -15.53 -0.49
CA VAL A 86 -4.71 -15.97 0.77
C VAL A 86 -4.08 -17.35 1.00
N PRO A 87 -3.18 -17.54 1.96
CA PRO A 87 -2.68 -18.88 2.23
C PRO A 87 -3.88 -19.70 2.66
N GLU A 88 -4.14 -20.79 1.98
CA GLU A 88 -5.06 -21.86 2.43
C GLU A 88 -4.52 -22.55 3.69
N ILE A 89 -3.55 -21.95 4.33
CA ILE A 89 -2.88 -22.46 5.52
C ILE A 89 -3.72 -22.07 6.73
N GLY A 90 -4.60 -22.97 7.14
CA GLY A 90 -5.13 -23.00 8.50
C GLY A 90 -5.86 -21.77 9.02
N GLY A 91 -6.40 -20.95 8.19
CA GLY A 91 -7.51 -19.98 8.43
C GLY A 91 -7.39 -18.89 9.48
N ALA A 92 -6.55 -19.00 10.49
CA ALA A 92 -6.67 -18.16 11.68
C ALA A 92 -5.85 -16.86 11.72
N PRO A 93 -4.62 -16.74 11.22
CA PRO A 93 -3.80 -15.54 11.48
C PRO A 93 -4.09 -14.34 10.56
N ILE A 94 -4.69 -14.56 9.39
CA ILE A 94 -4.92 -13.50 8.39
C ILE A 94 -6.27 -12.83 8.54
N ARG A 95 -7.25 -13.54 9.04
CA ARG A 95 -8.62 -13.05 9.19
C ARG A 95 -8.72 -11.73 9.96
N PRO A 96 -8.07 -11.56 11.14
CA PRO A 96 -8.13 -10.30 11.87
C PRO A 96 -7.62 -9.10 11.04
N VAL A 97 -6.57 -9.29 10.22
CA VAL A 97 -6.00 -8.23 9.39
C VAL A 97 -6.97 -7.83 8.28
N VAL A 98 -7.59 -8.82 7.64
CA VAL A 98 -8.56 -8.61 6.56
C VAL A 98 -9.81 -7.92 7.09
N ASP A 99 -10.34 -8.39 8.21
CA ASP A 99 -11.55 -7.83 8.84
C ASP A 99 -11.30 -6.37 9.28
N THR A 100 -10.18 -6.10 9.96
CA THR A 100 -9.80 -4.74 10.36
C THR A 100 -9.60 -3.83 9.15
N LEU A 101 -8.90 -4.30 8.11
CA LEU A 101 -8.66 -3.48 6.92
C LEU A 101 -9.98 -3.17 6.18
N ALA A 102 -10.90 -4.13 6.08
CA ALA A 102 -12.21 -3.93 5.48
C ALA A 102 -13.03 -2.91 6.28
N GLU A 103 -13.07 -3.04 7.59
CA GLU A 103 -13.75 -2.09 8.47
C GLU A 103 -13.19 -0.67 8.32
N LEU A 104 -11.87 -0.50 8.39
CA LEU A 104 -11.22 0.80 8.19
C LEU A 104 -11.48 1.37 6.79
N TRP A 105 -11.50 0.51 5.78
CA TRP A 105 -11.82 0.91 4.41
C TRP A 105 -13.23 1.47 4.29
N GLU A 106 -14.19 0.93 5.01
CA GLU A 106 -15.58 1.35 4.95
C GLU A 106 -15.88 2.54 5.85
N THR A 107 -15.29 2.57 7.06
CA THR A 107 -15.75 3.48 8.13
C THR A 107 -14.84 4.68 8.38
N LEU A 108 -13.56 4.63 8.00
CA LEU A 108 -12.62 5.70 8.34
C LEU A 108 -12.96 6.99 7.57
N GLU A 109 -13.06 8.13 8.27
CA GLU A 109 -13.48 9.41 7.70
C GLU A 109 -12.36 10.15 6.94
N VAL A 110 -11.10 9.80 7.20
CA VAL A 110 -9.94 10.36 6.47
C VAL A 110 -9.67 9.60 5.17
N PRO A 111 -8.90 10.17 4.23
CA PRO A 111 -8.50 9.45 3.03
C PRO A 111 -7.71 8.18 3.34
N VAL A 112 -7.98 7.10 2.61
CA VAL A 112 -7.29 5.81 2.75
C VAL A 112 -6.71 5.37 1.41
N ILE A 113 -5.41 5.05 1.41
CA ILE A 113 -4.71 4.48 0.26
C ILE A 113 -4.26 3.06 0.63
N VAL A 114 -4.68 2.08 -0.14
CA VAL A 114 -4.26 0.68 0.04
C VAL A 114 -3.48 0.23 -1.18
N THR A 115 -2.33 -0.41 -0.98
CA THR A 115 -1.60 -1.03 -2.08
C THR A 115 -1.90 -2.52 -2.18
N ALA A 116 -2.06 -3.03 -3.40
CA ALA A 116 -2.31 -4.42 -3.67
C ALA A 116 -1.53 -4.92 -4.89
N TYR A 117 -1.31 -6.23 -4.97
CA TYR A 117 -0.69 -6.83 -6.14
C TYR A 117 -1.60 -6.79 -7.37
N ARG A 118 -2.90 -7.05 -7.18
CA ARG A 118 -3.94 -6.99 -8.21
C ARG A 118 -5.24 -6.51 -7.61
N ARG A 119 -6.07 -5.84 -8.43
CA ARG A 119 -7.43 -5.44 -8.04
C ARG A 119 -8.26 -6.61 -7.51
N SER A 120 -8.19 -7.78 -8.17
CA SER A 120 -8.95 -8.97 -7.78
C SER A 120 -8.60 -9.51 -6.39
N HIS A 121 -7.40 -9.24 -5.89
CA HIS A 121 -7.01 -9.64 -4.52
C HIS A 121 -7.67 -8.74 -3.48
N ALA A 122 -7.69 -7.43 -3.72
CA ALA A 122 -8.36 -6.48 -2.83
C ALA A 122 -9.89 -6.64 -2.86
N ALA A 123 -10.49 -6.85 -4.02
CA ALA A 123 -11.93 -7.02 -4.20
C ALA A 123 -12.53 -8.24 -3.46
N ARG A 124 -11.69 -9.11 -2.90
CA ARG A 124 -12.17 -10.25 -2.09
C ARG A 124 -12.68 -9.82 -0.71
N PHE A 125 -12.25 -8.67 -0.24
CA PHE A 125 -12.58 -8.20 1.12
C PHE A 125 -12.73 -6.68 1.24
N LEU A 126 -12.40 -5.90 0.21
CA LEU A 126 -12.68 -4.47 0.16
C LEU A 126 -13.83 -4.20 -0.81
N ASP A 127 -14.79 -3.40 -0.39
CA ASP A 127 -15.75 -2.83 -1.32
C ASP A 127 -15.05 -1.75 -2.17
N LEU A 128 -14.95 -2.02 -3.46
CA LEU A 128 -14.30 -1.11 -4.42
C LEU A 128 -15.30 -0.19 -5.12
N THR A 129 -16.56 -0.18 -4.68
CA THR A 129 -17.60 0.70 -5.23
C THR A 129 -17.26 2.15 -4.90
N GLY A 130 -17.18 3.00 -5.91
CA GLY A 130 -16.87 4.44 -5.74
C GLY A 130 -15.44 4.75 -5.30
N CYS A 131 -14.55 3.76 -5.22
CA CYS A 131 -13.14 4.02 -4.95
C CYS A 131 -12.38 4.32 -6.24
N ARG A 132 -11.32 5.11 -6.12
CA ARG A 132 -10.34 5.31 -7.19
C ARG A 132 -9.43 4.09 -7.29
N VAL A 133 -9.35 3.47 -8.45
CA VAL A 133 -8.40 2.37 -8.70
C VAL A 133 -7.34 2.84 -9.66
N ALA A 134 -6.08 2.84 -9.20
CA ALA A 134 -4.94 3.16 -10.01
C ALA A 134 -4.02 1.93 -10.16
N SER A 135 -3.44 1.75 -11.33
CA SER A 135 -2.57 0.60 -11.62
C SER A 135 -1.21 1.06 -12.13
N ILE A 136 -0.14 0.53 -11.54
CA ILE A 136 1.19 0.70 -12.07
C ILE A 136 1.49 -0.44 -13.02
N VAL A 137 1.64 -0.09 -14.29
CA VAL A 137 2.04 -1.02 -15.34
C VAL A 137 3.52 -0.82 -15.60
N ALA A 138 4.33 -1.87 -15.47
CA ALA A 138 5.73 -1.81 -15.84
C ALA A 138 5.86 -1.74 -17.36
N ASP A 139 6.60 -0.74 -17.86
CA ASP A 139 6.99 -0.68 -19.25
C ASP A 139 8.02 -1.79 -19.54
N PRO A 140 7.80 -2.67 -20.51
CA PRO A 140 8.78 -3.66 -20.92
C PRO A 140 10.02 -3.06 -21.63
N GLY A 141 10.07 -1.76 -21.84
CA GLY A 141 11.17 -1.07 -22.53
C GLY A 141 12.46 -0.96 -21.70
N PRO A 142 13.59 -0.59 -22.33
CA PRO A 142 14.93 -0.61 -21.72
C PRO A 142 15.14 0.42 -20.59
N GLY A 143 14.19 1.24 -20.24
CA GLY A 143 14.32 2.31 -19.24
C GLY A 143 13.71 2.04 -17.88
N ARG A 144 13.10 0.89 -17.59
CA ARG A 144 12.38 0.57 -16.33
C ARG A 144 11.50 1.72 -15.84
N TRP A 145 10.56 2.12 -16.65
CA TRP A 145 9.55 3.10 -16.27
C TRP A 145 8.26 2.37 -15.93
N GLY A 146 7.63 2.75 -14.81
CA GLY A 146 6.27 2.36 -14.51
C GLY A 146 5.32 3.46 -14.97
N TYR A 147 4.14 3.07 -15.41
CA TYR A 147 3.05 3.98 -15.72
C TYR A 147 1.97 3.85 -14.67
N LEU A 148 1.48 4.97 -14.20
CA LEU A 148 0.24 5.02 -13.45
C LEU A 148 -0.91 5.09 -14.46
N VAL A 149 -1.80 4.12 -14.41
CA VAL A 149 -3.03 4.09 -15.22
C VAL A 149 -4.20 4.29 -14.28
N ASP A 150 -4.98 5.35 -14.46
CA ASP A 150 -6.20 5.57 -13.70
C ASP A 150 -7.38 4.87 -14.40
N GLY A 151 -8.08 4.09 -13.66
CA GLY A 151 -9.28 3.20 -13.74
C GLY A 151 -10.01 2.94 -15.03
N GLU A 152 -10.17 3.79 -16.00
CA GLU A 152 -11.02 3.50 -17.17
C GLU A 152 -10.42 3.85 -18.54
N GLY A 153 -9.16 4.09 -18.61
CA GLY A 153 -8.53 4.38 -19.89
C GLY A 153 -7.03 4.36 -19.78
N SER A 154 -6.40 3.85 -20.79
CA SER A 154 -4.94 3.69 -20.91
C SER A 154 -4.16 5.02 -20.93
N VAL A 155 -4.63 6.06 -20.25
CA VAL A 155 -3.92 7.33 -20.19
C VAL A 155 -2.93 7.27 -19.02
N PRO A 156 -1.63 7.29 -19.27
CA PRO A 156 -0.63 7.35 -18.21
C PRO A 156 -0.76 8.68 -17.46
N VAL A 157 -1.09 8.60 -16.16
CA VAL A 157 -1.24 9.80 -15.29
C VAL A 157 0.10 10.29 -14.78
N ALA A 158 1.07 9.40 -14.64
CA ALA A 158 2.44 9.75 -14.29
C ALA A 158 3.44 8.70 -14.77
N ARG A 159 4.63 9.15 -15.12
CA ARG A 159 5.78 8.29 -15.44
C ARG A 159 6.67 8.20 -14.21
N ILE A 160 6.83 6.98 -13.68
CA ILE A 160 7.60 6.74 -12.47
C ILE A 160 8.92 6.08 -12.85
N ARG A 161 10.02 6.67 -12.43
CA ARG A 161 11.34 6.07 -12.61
C ARG A 161 11.53 4.94 -11.61
N ALA A 162 11.67 3.71 -12.08
CA ALA A 162 12.00 2.60 -11.20
C ALA A 162 13.38 2.83 -10.53
N PRO A 163 13.53 2.56 -9.23
CA PRO A 163 14.83 2.66 -8.58
C PRO A 163 15.84 1.74 -9.28
N ARG A 164 17.05 2.23 -9.51
CA ARG A 164 18.13 1.39 -10.06
C ARG A 164 18.38 0.24 -9.08
N PRO A 165 18.49 -1.01 -9.55
CA PRO A 165 18.96 -2.10 -8.69
C PRO A 165 20.35 -1.71 -8.17
N GLN A 166 20.50 -1.74 -6.85
CA GLN A 166 21.84 -1.57 -6.28
C GLN A 166 22.72 -2.70 -6.80
N PRO A 167 23.96 -2.40 -7.25
CA PRO A 167 24.92 -3.45 -7.60
C PRO A 167 25.06 -4.38 -6.40
N ARG A 168 24.90 -5.68 -6.63
CA ARG A 168 25.23 -6.68 -5.61
C ARG A 168 26.68 -6.40 -5.23
N LYS A 169 26.92 -6.12 -3.95
CA LYS A 169 28.28 -6.19 -3.42
C LYS A 169 28.73 -7.64 -3.59
N GLU A 170 29.56 -7.87 -4.59
CA GLU A 170 30.27 -9.13 -4.71
C GLU A 170 31.07 -9.30 -3.41
N GLY A 171 30.77 -10.39 -2.70
CA GLY A 171 31.40 -10.69 -1.44
C GLY A 171 32.90 -10.76 -1.63
N SER A 172 33.61 -9.91 -0.93
CA SER A 172 35.03 -10.10 -0.70
C SER A 172 35.21 -11.40 0.08
N SER A 173 35.79 -12.37 -0.60
CA SER A 173 36.34 -13.60 -0.02
C SER A 173 37.43 -13.31 0.97
#